data_3f4b9f02cfffe539ea09ea261e857910
#
_entry.id   3f4b9f02cfffe539ea09ea261e857910
#
_cell.length_a   1.000
_cell.length_b   1.000
_cell.length_c   1.000
_cell.angle_alpha   90.00
_cell.angle_beta   90.00
_cell.angle_gamma   90.00
#
_symmetry.space_group_name_H-M   'P 1'
#
loop_
_entity.id
_entity.type
_entity.pdbx_description
1 polymer ?
#
loop_
_entity_poly.entity_id
_entity_poly.type
_entity_poly.pdbx_seq_one_letter_code
_entity_poly.pdbx_strand_id
1 'polypeptide(L)'
;MASLAEIRAKLKSQEVNRSTSNTGGDNAIYPHWNISEGSEAVLRFLPDKDPNNTFFWTERNMIKLPFAGIKGQTDSRPVTVQVPCMEMYGKTCPVLTEVRPWFKDKSMEDMGRKYWKKKSYIFQGFVTTNPLAEDSTPENPIRRFIIGPQIFNIIRGALMDPEMEEMPTDYVKGVDFRITKTTKGGYADYSTSKWSRRERALDEAERAAIESHGLHNLGDFRPKEPTEAEVKIIKELFEKSVEGEAYDLEQYGQYFRPAGVAYQAKPQVAVPTASAPANVEHTHDNGTKHSHEGGDQPHTHEAEKPQAAPATAAPAGDSAKRAEDILKLIRSRQAK
;
A
#
# COMPACT_ATOMS: atom_id res chain seq x y z
N MET A 1 -30.52 13.45 18.80
CA MET A 1 -29.71 12.42 19.51
C MET A 1 -29.88 11.13 18.75
N ALA A 2 -28.75 10.50 18.34
CA ALA A 2 -28.81 9.23 17.60
C ALA A 2 -29.48 8.15 18.47
N SER A 3 -30.37 7.35 17.88
CA SER A 3 -31.04 6.27 18.58
C SER A 3 -30.08 5.10 18.79
N LEU A 4 -30.37 4.30 19.85
CA LEU A 4 -29.56 3.08 20.12
C LEU A 4 -29.59 2.09 18.93
N ALA A 5 -30.68 2.10 18.16
CA ALA A 5 -30.82 1.29 16.94
C ALA A 5 -29.86 1.77 15.83
N GLU A 6 -29.70 3.07 15.62
CA GLU A 6 -28.75 3.63 14.66
C GLU A 6 -27.31 3.36 15.06
N ILE A 7 -26.98 3.44 16.35
CA ILE A 7 -25.66 3.09 16.88
C ILE A 7 -25.36 1.60 16.65
N ARG A 8 -26.33 0.72 16.94
CA ARG A 8 -26.20 -0.73 16.70
C ARG A 8 -26.05 -1.07 15.20
N ALA A 9 -26.82 -0.41 14.34
CA ALA A 9 -26.70 -0.58 12.90
C ALA A 9 -25.30 -0.14 12.39
N LYS A 10 -24.81 0.97 12.90
CA LYS A 10 -23.48 1.49 12.56
C LYS A 10 -22.33 0.63 13.10
N LEU A 11 -22.47 0.08 14.31
CA LEU A 11 -21.52 -0.88 14.88
C LEU A 11 -21.53 -2.19 14.08
N LYS A 12 -22.71 -2.70 13.71
CA LYS A 12 -22.85 -3.91 12.91
C LYS A 12 -22.25 -3.74 11.50
N SER A 13 -22.43 -2.57 10.87
CA SER A 13 -21.78 -2.26 9.60
C SER A 13 -20.25 -2.13 9.73
N GLN A 14 -19.74 -1.63 10.86
CA GLN A 14 -18.31 -1.60 11.17
C GLN A 14 -17.73 -2.99 11.45
N GLU A 15 -18.48 -3.89 12.07
CA GLU A 15 -18.07 -5.28 12.29
C GLU A 15 -18.06 -6.07 10.99
N VAL A 16 -19.05 -5.90 10.11
CA VAL A 16 -19.06 -6.49 8.76
C VAL A 16 -17.86 -5.99 7.98
N ASN A 17 -17.55 -4.70 8.01
CA ASN A 17 -16.36 -4.14 7.36
C ASN A 17 -15.04 -4.63 7.97
N ARG A 18 -15.02 -5.01 9.26
CA ARG A 18 -13.86 -5.64 9.90
C ARG A 18 -13.71 -7.13 9.54
N SER A 19 -14.81 -7.86 9.42
CA SER A 19 -14.77 -9.29 9.06
C SER A 19 -14.42 -9.50 7.57
N THR A 20 -14.82 -8.60 6.68
CA THR A 20 -14.43 -8.63 5.27
C THR A 20 -12.98 -8.20 5.02
N SER A 21 -12.33 -7.53 5.98
CA SER A 21 -10.91 -7.14 5.84
C SER A 21 -9.93 -8.30 6.06
N ASN A 22 -10.39 -9.50 6.42
CA ASN A 22 -9.50 -10.57 6.90
C ASN A 22 -9.18 -11.68 5.88
N THR A 23 -9.81 -11.70 4.68
CA THR A 23 -9.51 -12.76 3.67
C THR A 23 -9.69 -12.35 2.21
N GLY A 24 -10.19 -11.15 1.91
CA GLY A 24 -10.36 -10.67 0.55
C GLY A 24 -9.83 -9.25 0.42
N GLY A 25 -9.22 -8.92 -0.71
CA GLY A 25 -8.92 -7.52 -1.05
C GLY A 25 -10.21 -6.68 -0.99
N ASP A 26 -10.06 -5.36 -0.94
CA ASP A 26 -11.18 -4.42 -1.00
C ASP A 26 -12.04 -4.70 -2.25
N ASN A 27 -13.22 -5.33 -2.05
CA ASN A 27 -14.12 -5.73 -3.13
C ASN A 27 -14.70 -4.55 -3.91
N ALA A 28 -14.58 -3.33 -3.40
CA ALA A 28 -14.89 -2.12 -4.14
C ALA A 28 -13.86 -1.82 -5.24
N ILE A 29 -12.67 -2.44 -5.20
CA ILE A 29 -11.68 -2.37 -6.28
C ILE A 29 -11.98 -3.48 -7.30
N TYR A 30 -12.24 -3.09 -8.54
CA TYR A 30 -12.45 -4.07 -9.61
C TYR A 30 -11.11 -4.67 -10.07
N PRO A 31 -10.91 -6.00 -9.93
CA PRO A 31 -9.64 -6.66 -10.21
C PRO A 31 -9.48 -7.00 -11.70
N HIS A 32 -9.49 -6.00 -12.58
CA HIS A 32 -9.41 -6.18 -14.04
C HIS A 32 -8.17 -6.99 -14.49
N TRP A 33 -7.13 -7.09 -13.67
CA TRP A 33 -5.95 -7.92 -13.94
C TRP A 33 -6.24 -9.43 -13.90
N ASN A 34 -7.36 -9.83 -13.26
CA ASN A 34 -7.81 -11.22 -13.20
C ASN A 34 -8.67 -11.63 -14.42
N ILE A 35 -9.00 -10.69 -15.31
CA ILE A 35 -9.72 -11.01 -16.56
C ILE A 35 -8.95 -12.09 -17.32
N SER A 36 -9.65 -13.10 -17.82
CA SER A 36 -9.06 -14.14 -18.64
C SER A 36 -8.57 -13.58 -19.98
N GLU A 37 -7.55 -14.21 -20.55
CA GLU A 37 -7.05 -13.84 -21.87
C GLU A 37 -8.15 -13.94 -22.93
N GLY A 38 -8.25 -12.94 -23.80
CA GLY A 38 -9.27 -12.83 -24.83
C GLY A 38 -10.64 -12.38 -24.33
N SER A 39 -10.85 -12.22 -23.02
CA SER A 39 -12.09 -11.69 -22.46
C SER A 39 -12.04 -10.15 -22.38
N GLU A 40 -13.22 -9.54 -22.36
CA GLU A 40 -13.39 -8.09 -22.32
C GLU A 40 -14.25 -7.69 -21.12
N ALA A 41 -13.81 -6.68 -20.36
CA ALA A 41 -14.65 -5.96 -19.42
C ALA A 41 -15.01 -4.60 -19.99
N VAL A 42 -16.25 -4.16 -19.78
CA VAL A 42 -16.71 -2.82 -20.20
C VAL A 42 -16.96 -1.97 -18.99
N LEU A 43 -16.33 -0.79 -18.95
CA LEU A 43 -16.35 0.13 -17.83
C LEU A 43 -16.98 1.45 -18.26
N ARG A 44 -17.77 2.06 -17.38
CA ARG A 44 -18.19 3.44 -17.50
C ARG A 44 -17.50 4.27 -16.42
N PHE A 45 -16.54 5.10 -16.81
CA PHE A 45 -15.91 6.02 -15.86
C PHE A 45 -16.85 7.14 -15.44
N LEU A 46 -16.68 7.59 -14.20
CA LEU A 46 -17.43 8.68 -13.59
C LEU A 46 -16.46 9.80 -13.16
N PRO A 47 -16.94 11.05 -13.04
CA PRO A 47 -16.12 12.15 -12.55
C PRO A 47 -15.69 11.93 -11.09
N ASP A 48 -14.68 12.68 -10.62
CA ASP A 48 -14.33 12.76 -9.21
C ASP A 48 -15.41 13.52 -8.43
N LYS A 49 -15.60 13.17 -7.17
CA LYS A 49 -16.44 13.95 -6.26
C LYS A 49 -15.84 15.33 -5.94
N ASP A 50 -14.50 15.42 -5.92
CA ASP A 50 -13.80 16.68 -5.66
C ASP A 50 -13.91 17.61 -6.87
N PRO A 51 -14.64 18.73 -6.78
CA PRO A 51 -14.78 19.68 -7.88
C PRO A 51 -13.48 20.40 -8.24
N ASN A 52 -12.48 20.38 -7.34
CA ASN A 52 -11.17 20.96 -7.61
C ASN A 52 -10.28 20.04 -8.43
N ASN A 53 -10.59 18.75 -8.51
CA ASN A 53 -9.89 17.83 -9.40
C ASN A 53 -10.45 17.97 -10.81
N THR A 54 -9.69 18.59 -11.70
CA THR A 54 -10.08 18.72 -13.12
C THR A 54 -10.03 17.41 -13.89
N PHE A 55 -9.40 16.37 -13.30
CA PHE A 55 -9.33 15.05 -13.88
C PHE A 55 -10.34 14.11 -13.22
N PHE A 56 -10.79 13.11 -13.94
CA PHE A 56 -11.61 12.03 -13.39
C PHE A 56 -10.78 10.85 -12.90
N TRP A 57 -9.53 11.10 -12.51
CA TRP A 57 -8.61 10.16 -11.87
C TRP A 57 -7.67 10.89 -10.89
N THR A 58 -7.03 10.12 -10.02
CA THR A 58 -5.91 10.60 -9.21
C THR A 58 -4.69 9.70 -9.39
N GLU A 59 -3.50 10.29 -9.35
CA GLU A 59 -2.23 9.56 -9.52
C GLU A 59 -1.74 8.98 -8.20
N ARG A 60 -1.24 7.75 -8.26
CA ARG A 60 -0.64 7.04 -7.13
C ARG A 60 0.70 6.45 -7.53
N ASN A 61 1.73 6.74 -6.72
CA ASN A 61 3.08 6.24 -6.90
C ASN A 61 3.48 5.37 -5.71
N MET A 62 3.69 4.07 -5.95
CA MET A 62 4.09 3.10 -4.94
C MET A 62 5.44 2.49 -5.28
N ILE A 63 6.20 2.13 -4.25
CA ILE A 63 7.43 1.35 -4.39
C ILE A 63 7.14 -0.05 -3.85
N LYS A 64 7.58 -1.07 -4.59
CA LYS A 64 7.45 -2.48 -4.19
C LYS A 64 8.76 -2.95 -3.59
N LEU A 65 8.71 -3.45 -2.37
CA LEU A 65 9.85 -3.98 -1.62
C LEU A 65 9.64 -5.50 -1.46
N PRO A 66 10.32 -6.33 -2.27
CA PRO A 66 10.21 -7.79 -2.17
C PRO A 66 11.10 -8.33 -1.07
N PHE A 67 10.58 -9.26 -0.27
CA PHE A 67 11.27 -9.97 0.80
C PHE A 67 11.26 -11.47 0.53
N ALA A 68 12.26 -12.19 1.06
CA ALA A 68 12.40 -13.64 0.87
C ALA A 68 11.24 -14.44 1.49
N GLY A 69 10.55 -13.87 2.49
CA GLY A 69 9.42 -14.48 3.20
C GLY A 69 9.10 -13.66 4.44
N ILE A 70 8.37 -14.27 5.39
CA ILE A 70 8.06 -13.69 6.70
C ILE A 70 8.97 -14.33 7.76
N LYS A 71 9.64 -13.51 8.53
CA LYS A 71 10.54 -13.94 9.61
C LYS A 71 9.80 -14.81 10.63
N GLY A 72 10.41 -15.94 11.00
CA GLY A 72 9.81 -16.88 11.95
C GLY A 72 8.79 -17.86 11.33
N GLN A 73 8.54 -17.81 10.01
CA GLN A 73 7.71 -18.79 9.31
C GLN A 73 8.59 -19.69 8.43
N THR A 74 8.59 -21.00 8.71
CA THR A 74 9.53 -21.96 8.09
C THR A 74 9.31 -22.13 6.58
N ASP A 75 8.06 -22.06 6.08
CA ASP A 75 7.70 -22.25 4.67
C ASP A 75 7.07 -20.99 4.04
N SER A 76 7.50 -19.83 4.50
CA SER A 76 6.97 -18.57 3.98
C SER A 76 7.39 -18.35 2.53
N ARG A 77 6.42 -18.11 1.66
CA ARG A 77 6.68 -17.69 0.28
C ARG A 77 7.20 -16.24 0.26
N PRO A 78 7.95 -15.87 -0.79
CA PRO A 78 8.34 -14.47 -0.98
C PRO A 78 7.13 -13.54 -0.90
N VAL A 79 7.27 -12.45 -0.15
CA VAL A 79 6.22 -11.45 0.05
C VAL A 79 6.68 -10.09 -0.47
N THR A 80 5.72 -9.22 -0.80
CA THR A 80 6.02 -7.87 -1.27
C THR A 80 5.28 -6.86 -0.41
N VAL A 81 6.03 -5.94 0.17
CA VAL A 81 5.50 -4.75 0.85
C VAL A 81 5.38 -3.62 -0.16
N GLN A 82 4.29 -2.87 -0.11
CA GLN A 82 4.11 -1.67 -0.91
C GLN A 82 4.17 -0.45 -0.01
N VAL A 83 5.07 0.47 -0.32
CA VAL A 83 5.23 1.73 0.42
C VAL A 83 4.98 2.92 -0.52
N PRO A 84 4.43 4.03 -0.03
CA PRO A 84 4.22 5.22 -0.85
C PRO A 84 5.56 5.87 -1.23
N CYS A 85 5.64 6.37 -2.47
CA CYS A 85 6.78 7.16 -2.91
C CYS A 85 6.60 8.60 -2.42
N MET A 86 7.60 9.15 -1.69
CA MET A 86 7.54 10.50 -1.13
C MET A 86 7.43 11.60 -2.17
N GLU A 87 7.87 11.36 -3.41
CA GLU A 87 7.70 12.31 -4.51
C GLU A 87 6.23 12.59 -4.86
N MET A 88 5.31 11.68 -4.48
CA MET A 88 3.87 11.90 -4.64
C MET A 88 3.36 13.08 -3.80
N TYR A 89 4.08 13.43 -2.74
CA TYR A 89 3.79 14.56 -1.82
C TYR A 89 4.74 15.75 -2.03
N GLY A 90 5.50 15.77 -3.15
CA GLY A 90 6.48 16.82 -3.43
C GLY A 90 7.74 16.77 -2.57
N LYS A 91 7.97 15.65 -1.85
CA LYS A 91 9.13 15.45 -0.97
C LYS A 91 10.17 14.52 -1.58
N THR A 92 11.42 14.67 -1.16
CA THR A 92 12.51 13.77 -1.56
C THR A 92 12.24 12.36 -1.04
N CYS A 93 12.30 11.36 -1.92
CA CYS A 93 12.09 9.96 -1.55
C CYS A 93 13.43 9.29 -1.22
N PRO A 94 13.64 8.80 0.02
CA PRO A 94 14.91 8.18 0.42
C PRO A 94 15.25 6.97 -0.47
N VAL A 95 14.28 6.14 -0.81
CA VAL A 95 14.48 4.99 -1.68
C VAL A 95 14.93 5.41 -3.09
N LEU A 96 14.26 6.39 -3.70
CA LEU A 96 14.61 6.82 -5.05
C LEU A 96 15.95 7.58 -5.10
N THR A 97 16.34 8.23 -4.01
CA THR A 97 17.68 8.85 -3.91
C THR A 97 18.78 7.81 -4.04
N GLU A 98 18.61 6.63 -3.41
CA GLU A 98 19.56 5.52 -3.52
C GLU A 98 19.47 4.79 -4.87
N VAL A 99 18.26 4.63 -5.42
CA VAL A 99 18.03 3.85 -6.64
C VAL A 99 18.42 4.61 -7.91
N ARG A 100 18.29 5.94 -7.96
CA ARG A 100 18.60 6.74 -9.17
C ARG A 100 20.02 6.53 -9.73
N PRO A 101 21.08 6.47 -8.91
CA PRO A 101 22.42 6.19 -9.42
C PRO A 101 22.57 4.82 -10.07
N TRP A 102 21.75 3.82 -9.69
CA TRP A 102 21.83 2.46 -10.24
C TRP A 102 21.54 2.39 -11.74
N PHE A 103 20.73 3.32 -12.28
CA PHE A 103 20.47 3.41 -13.71
C PHE A 103 21.66 3.91 -14.54
N LYS A 104 22.72 4.42 -13.89
CA LYS A 104 23.96 4.80 -14.57
C LYS A 104 24.89 3.60 -14.79
N ASP A 105 24.67 2.54 -14.05
CA ASP A 105 25.40 1.28 -14.16
C ASP A 105 24.50 0.22 -14.79
N LYS A 106 24.88 -0.24 -15.97
CA LYS A 106 24.13 -1.23 -16.75
C LYS A 106 23.95 -2.55 -15.99
N SER A 107 24.89 -2.91 -15.12
CA SER A 107 24.81 -4.13 -14.30
C SER A 107 23.75 -4.03 -13.19
N MET A 108 23.40 -2.80 -12.78
CA MET A 108 22.46 -2.52 -11.71
C MET A 108 21.07 -2.05 -12.20
N GLU A 109 20.90 -1.88 -13.50
CA GLU A 109 19.65 -1.36 -14.08
C GLU A 109 18.44 -2.19 -13.71
N ASP A 110 18.55 -3.52 -13.72
CA ASP A 110 17.42 -4.41 -13.36
C ASP A 110 17.03 -4.27 -11.88
N MET A 111 18.03 -4.12 -11.01
CA MET A 111 17.78 -3.82 -9.59
C MET A 111 17.13 -2.44 -9.44
N GLY A 112 17.60 -1.45 -10.18
CA GLY A 112 16.99 -0.13 -10.25
C GLY A 112 15.52 -0.20 -10.65
N ARG A 113 15.22 -0.94 -11.72
CA ARG A 113 13.85 -1.18 -12.19
C ARG A 113 12.97 -1.89 -11.15
N LYS A 114 13.52 -2.83 -10.39
CA LYS A 114 12.81 -3.57 -9.35
C LYS A 114 12.27 -2.63 -8.26
N TYR A 115 13.10 -1.72 -7.77
CA TYR A 115 12.80 -0.79 -6.67
C TYR A 115 12.29 0.58 -7.14
N TRP A 116 12.17 0.81 -8.46
CA TRP A 116 11.63 2.06 -8.97
C TRP A 116 10.14 2.21 -8.67
N LYS A 117 9.71 3.46 -8.45
CA LYS A 117 8.29 3.76 -8.25
C LYS A 117 7.41 3.21 -9.37
N LYS A 118 6.32 2.58 -8.98
CA LYS A 118 5.28 2.08 -9.88
C LYS A 118 4.12 3.05 -9.87
N LYS A 119 3.92 3.71 -11.01
CA LYS A 119 2.82 4.65 -11.22
C LYS A 119 1.53 3.89 -11.50
N SER A 120 0.43 4.32 -10.90
CA SER A 120 -0.93 3.88 -11.20
C SER A 120 -1.89 5.04 -11.05
N TYR A 121 -3.09 4.87 -11.58
CA TYR A 121 -4.13 5.89 -11.61
C TYR A 121 -5.40 5.29 -11.05
N ILE A 122 -6.03 5.99 -10.13
CA ILE A 122 -7.27 5.57 -9.47
C ILE A 122 -8.42 6.26 -10.18
N PHE A 123 -9.34 5.47 -10.68
CA PHE A 123 -10.59 5.88 -11.30
C PHE A 123 -11.76 5.33 -10.51
N GLN A 124 -12.95 5.84 -10.76
CA GLN A 124 -14.21 5.24 -10.31
C GLN A 124 -15.20 5.10 -11.46
N GLY A 125 -16.18 4.25 -11.31
CA GLY A 125 -17.21 4.03 -12.30
C GLY A 125 -17.95 2.71 -12.14
N PHE A 126 -18.76 2.39 -13.14
CA PHE A 126 -19.50 1.15 -13.21
C PHE A 126 -18.78 0.09 -14.06
N VAL A 127 -19.03 -1.17 -13.76
CA VAL A 127 -18.66 -2.31 -14.61
C VAL A 127 -19.92 -2.77 -15.32
N THR A 128 -20.08 -2.38 -16.58
CA THR A 128 -21.28 -2.67 -17.36
C THR A 128 -21.26 -4.05 -18.00
N THR A 129 -20.07 -4.59 -18.26
CA THR A 129 -19.87 -5.98 -18.62
C THR A 129 -18.74 -6.56 -17.79
N ASN A 130 -19.07 -7.57 -16.98
CA ASN A 130 -18.12 -8.19 -16.06
C ASN A 130 -17.88 -9.67 -16.47
N PRO A 131 -16.70 -10.01 -17.00
CA PRO A 131 -16.35 -11.39 -17.33
C PRO A 131 -15.83 -12.18 -16.12
N LEU A 132 -15.66 -11.54 -14.94
CA LEU A 132 -15.16 -12.19 -13.74
C LEU A 132 -16.30 -12.85 -12.98
N ALA A 133 -16.09 -14.09 -12.52
CA ALA A 133 -16.90 -14.70 -11.49
C ALA A 133 -16.45 -14.11 -10.13
N GLU A 134 -17.24 -13.22 -9.56
CA GLU A 134 -16.97 -12.61 -8.25
C GLU A 134 -17.82 -13.35 -7.19
N ASP A 135 -17.19 -13.76 -6.09
CA ASP A 135 -17.87 -14.44 -4.98
C ASP A 135 -18.90 -13.54 -4.29
N SER A 136 -18.66 -12.23 -4.32
CA SER A 136 -19.59 -11.21 -3.81
C SER A 136 -19.44 -9.92 -4.60
N THR A 137 -20.58 -9.35 -5.02
CA THR A 137 -20.63 -7.99 -5.56
C THR A 137 -20.73 -6.99 -4.40
N PRO A 138 -20.00 -5.86 -4.44
CA PRO A 138 -20.13 -4.82 -3.41
C PRO A 138 -21.54 -4.21 -3.45
N GLU A 139 -22.03 -3.79 -2.28
CA GLU A 139 -23.33 -3.10 -2.14
C GLU A 139 -23.37 -1.80 -2.97
N ASN A 140 -22.26 -1.05 -2.95
CA ASN A 140 -22.10 0.12 -3.81
C ASN A 140 -21.61 -0.33 -5.19
N PRO A 141 -22.38 -0.19 -6.26
CA PRO A 141 -21.99 -0.59 -7.62
C PRO A 141 -20.93 0.34 -8.24
N ILE A 142 -20.64 1.50 -7.63
CA ILE A 142 -19.56 2.39 -8.06
C ILE A 142 -18.23 1.78 -7.61
N ARG A 143 -17.53 1.16 -8.56
CA ARG A 143 -16.25 0.46 -8.34
C ARG A 143 -15.08 1.42 -8.52
N ARG A 144 -13.96 1.09 -7.87
CA ARG A 144 -12.68 1.76 -8.10
C ARG A 144 -11.79 0.92 -9.00
N PHE A 145 -11.02 1.59 -9.85
CA PHE A 145 -10.10 0.95 -10.80
C PHE A 145 -8.68 1.45 -10.55
N ILE A 146 -7.75 0.53 -10.36
CA ILE A 146 -6.32 0.84 -10.23
C ILE A 146 -5.65 0.59 -11.59
N ILE A 147 -5.66 1.60 -12.42
CA ILE A 147 -5.20 1.52 -13.81
C ILE A 147 -3.69 1.71 -13.91
N GLY A 148 -3.03 0.79 -14.62
CA GLY A 148 -1.60 0.88 -14.91
C GLY A 148 -1.29 1.83 -16.08
N PRO A 149 0.01 2.16 -16.29
CA PRO A 149 0.42 3.12 -17.30
C PRO A 149 0.03 2.74 -18.73
N GLN A 150 -0.03 1.45 -19.06
CA GLN A 150 -0.37 0.98 -20.39
C GLN A 150 -1.80 1.39 -20.78
N ILE A 151 -2.78 1.04 -19.94
CA ILE A 151 -4.18 1.42 -20.15
C ILE A 151 -4.33 2.94 -20.06
N PHE A 152 -3.67 3.58 -19.09
CA PHE A 152 -3.74 5.03 -18.93
C PHE A 152 -3.25 5.79 -20.18
N ASN A 153 -2.19 5.30 -20.83
CA ASN A 153 -1.70 5.93 -22.08
C ASN A 153 -2.74 5.87 -23.19
N ILE A 154 -3.55 4.81 -23.26
CA ILE A 154 -4.66 4.72 -24.21
C ILE A 154 -5.74 5.75 -23.87
N ILE A 155 -6.11 5.84 -22.57
CA ILE A 155 -7.08 6.82 -22.08
C ILE A 155 -6.59 8.24 -22.42
N ARG A 156 -5.36 8.57 -22.06
CA ARG A 156 -4.75 9.87 -22.30
C ARG A 156 -4.66 10.20 -23.78
N GLY A 157 -4.28 9.22 -24.62
CA GLY A 157 -4.20 9.40 -26.06
C GLY A 157 -5.53 9.84 -26.65
N ALA A 158 -6.62 9.21 -26.26
CA ALA A 158 -7.95 9.57 -26.72
C ALA A 158 -8.41 10.93 -26.19
N LEU A 159 -8.10 11.28 -24.94
CA LEU A 159 -8.43 12.61 -24.38
C LEU A 159 -7.67 13.76 -25.07
N MET A 160 -6.54 13.47 -25.70
CA MET A 160 -5.77 14.44 -26.48
C MET A 160 -6.19 14.49 -27.95
N ASP A 161 -7.12 13.62 -28.36
CA ASP A 161 -7.64 13.57 -29.72
C ASP A 161 -8.68 14.70 -29.91
N PRO A 162 -8.48 15.60 -30.85
CA PRO A 162 -9.44 16.67 -31.12
C PRO A 162 -10.82 16.19 -31.62
N GLU A 163 -10.94 14.93 -32.07
CA GLU A 163 -12.24 14.33 -32.40
C GLU A 163 -13.08 13.97 -31.19
N MET A 164 -12.49 13.94 -29.99
CA MET A 164 -13.22 13.72 -28.74
C MET A 164 -13.76 15.04 -28.20
N GLU A 165 -14.96 15.39 -28.62
CA GLU A 165 -15.59 16.67 -28.28
C GLU A 165 -16.18 16.68 -26.85
N GLU A 166 -16.69 15.52 -26.38
CA GLU A 166 -17.38 15.41 -25.10
C GLU A 166 -16.54 14.61 -24.09
N MET A 167 -16.71 14.93 -22.79
CA MET A 167 -16.05 14.20 -21.73
C MET A 167 -16.55 12.75 -21.67
N PRO A 168 -15.66 11.75 -21.63
CA PRO A 168 -16.07 10.34 -21.52
C PRO A 168 -16.94 10.04 -20.30
N THR A 169 -16.85 10.86 -19.26
CA THR A 169 -17.60 10.77 -18.01
C THR A 169 -18.95 11.50 -18.04
N ASP A 170 -19.31 12.14 -19.14
CA ASP A 170 -20.59 12.82 -19.26
C ASP A 170 -21.76 11.86 -19.07
N TYR A 171 -22.80 12.25 -18.34
CA TYR A 171 -23.91 11.37 -17.97
C TYR A 171 -24.86 11.07 -19.13
N VAL A 172 -24.86 11.89 -20.19
CA VAL A 172 -25.74 11.77 -21.33
C VAL A 172 -24.98 11.30 -22.57
N LYS A 173 -23.84 11.92 -22.86
CA LYS A 173 -23.04 11.68 -24.07
C LYS A 173 -21.75 10.94 -23.83
N GLY A 174 -21.48 10.51 -22.60
CA GLY A 174 -20.23 9.82 -22.29
C GLY A 174 -20.09 8.48 -23.00
N VAL A 175 -18.90 7.92 -22.97
CA VAL A 175 -18.53 6.68 -23.66
C VAL A 175 -17.97 5.65 -22.71
N ASP A 176 -18.24 4.37 -22.98
CA ASP A 176 -17.71 3.26 -22.21
C ASP A 176 -16.29 2.92 -22.65
N PHE A 177 -15.48 2.42 -21.71
CA PHE A 177 -14.12 1.96 -21.98
C PHE A 177 -14.04 0.43 -21.89
N ARG A 178 -13.46 -0.20 -22.90
CA ARG A 178 -13.30 -1.65 -23.01
C ARG A 178 -11.90 -2.05 -22.63
N ILE A 179 -11.75 -2.82 -21.55
CA ILE A 179 -10.49 -3.42 -21.15
C ILE A 179 -10.41 -4.82 -21.74
N THR A 180 -9.44 -5.03 -22.62
CA THR A 180 -9.15 -6.35 -23.19
C THR A 180 -7.76 -6.78 -22.74
N LYS A 181 -7.65 -8.00 -22.21
CA LYS A 181 -6.38 -8.57 -21.77
C LYS A 181 -5.92 -9.62 -22.78
N THR A 182 -4.69 -9.47 -23.23
CA THR A 182 -3.96 -10.44 -24.06
C THR A 182 -2.62 -10.77 -23.38
N THR A 183 -1.86 -11.68 -23.95
CA THR A 183 -0.52 -12.02 -23.47
C THR A 183 0.51 -11.68 -24.56
N LYS A 184 1.57 -10.94 -24.19
CA LYS A 184 2.69 -10.63 -25.06
C LYS A 184 3.99 -10.89 -24.33
N GLY A 185 4.82 -11.79 -24.86
CA GLY A 185 6.09 -12.16 -24.25
C GLY A 185 5.97 -12.74 -22.84
N GLY A 186 4.86 -13.44 -22.52
CA GLY A 186 4.60 -14.02 -21.19
C GLY A 186 4.03 -13.03 -20.16
N TYR A 187 3.78 -11.77 -20.55
CA TYR A 187 3.22 -10.74 -19.68
C TYR A 187 1.84 -10.31 -20.15
N ALA A 188 1.00 -9.89 -19.19
CA ALA A 188 -0.30 -9.32 -19.52
C ALA A 188 -0.13 -8.05 -20.36
N ASP A 189 -0.84 -7.99 -21.47
CA ASP A 189 -0.89 -6.87 -22.40
C ASP A 189 -2.31 -6.35 -22.54
N TYR A 190 -2.49 -5.03 -22.44
CA TYR A 190 -3.75 -4.32 -22.52
C TYR A 190 -3.80 -3.35 -23.70
N SER A 191 -2.87 -3.46 -24.64
CA SER A 191 -2.73 -2.53 -25.77
C SER A 191 -3.92 -2.51 -26.71
N THR A 192 -4.76 -3.55 -26.70
CA THR A 192 -5.98 -3.68 -27.47
C THR A 192 -7.21 -3.07 -26.81
N SER A 193 -7.08 -2.56 -25.59
CA SER A 193 -8.15 -1.83 -24.89
C SER A 193 -8.48 -0.54 -25.65
N LYS A 194 -9.74 -0.11 -25.60
CA LYS A 194 -10.21 1.02 -26.39
C LYS A 194 -11.50 1.64 -25.85
N TRP A 195 -11.77 2.87 -26.21
CA TRP A 195 -13.06 3.49 -26.03
C TRP A 195 -14.12 2.91 -26.97
N SER A 196 -15.35 2.82 -26.51
CA SER A 196 -16.50 2.57 -27.37
C SER A 196 -16.68 3.73 -28.35
N ARG A 197 -17.13 3.43 -29.56
CA ARG A 197 -17.39 4.45 -30.58
C ARG A 197 -18.75 5.12 -30.43
N ARG A 198 -19.63 4.55 -29.59
CA ARG A 198 -20.99 5.05 -29.39
C ARG A 198 -21.09 5.69 -28.03
N GLU A 199 -21.67 6.87 -28.01
CA GLU A 199 -22.15 7.51 -26.80
C GLU A 199 -23.24 6.66 -26.15
N ARG A 200 -23.29 6.68 -24.84
CA ARG A 200 -24.31 6.01 -24.03
C ARG A 200 -24.64 6.87 -22.81
N ALA A 201 -25.92 7.26 -22.70
CA ALA A 201 -26.38 7.86 -21.45
C ALA A 201 -26.29 6.84 -20.29
N LEU A 202 -26.07 7.32 -19.08
CA LEU A 202 -26.25 6.50 -17.88
C LEU A 202 -27.72 6.04 -17.82
N ASP A 203 -27.91 4.77 -17.52
CA ASP A 203 -29.23 4.21 -17.29
C ASP A 203 -29.83 4.65 -15.94
N GLU A 204 -31.08 4.27 -15.68
CA GLU A 204 -31.79 4.66 -14.46
C GLU A 204 -31.15 4.06 -13.21
N ALA A 205 -30.66 2.82 -13.27
CA ALA A 205 -29.99 2.14 -12.15
C ALA A 205 -28.65 2.80 -11.82
N GLU A 206 -27.86 3.16 -12.84
CA GLU A 206 -26.58 3.87 -12.68
C GLU A 206 -26.79 5.24 -12.05
N ARG A 207 -27.82 5.98 -12.46
CA ARG A 207 -28.18 7.29 -11.89
C ARG A 207 -28.66 7.16 -10.45
N ALA A 208 -29.55 6.22 -10.17
CA ALA A 208 -30.03 5.94 -8.81
C ALA A 208 -28.89 5.53 -7.88
N ALA A 209 -27.90 4.78 -8.37
CA ALA A 209 -26.73 4.42 -7.61
C ALA A 209 -25.87 5.65 -7.24
N ILE A 210 -25.70 6.59 -8.17
CA ILE A 210 -24.99 7.85 -7.89
C ILE A 210 -25.75 8.69 -6.86
N GLU A 211 -27.06 8.74 -6.93
CA GLU A 211 -27.89 9.49 -5.97
C GLU A 211 -27.84 8.87 -4.57
N SER A 212 -27.87 7.55 -4.48
CA SER A 212 -27.92 6.84 -3.18
C SER A 212 -26.57 6.75 -2.49
N HIS A 213 -25.49 6.47 -3.23
CA HIS A 213 -24.15 6.24 -2.67
C HIS A 213 -23.22 7.45 -2.80
N GLY A 214 -23.50 8.35 -3.75
CA GLY A 214 -22.62 9.45 -4.10
C GLY A 214 -21.35 9.00 -4.82
N LEU A 215 -20.65 9.95 -5.41
CA LEU A 215 -19.33 9.71 -5.99
C LEU A 215 -18.26 9.63 -4.89
N HIS A 216 -17.19 8.91 -5.14
CA HIS A 216 -16.01 8.90 -4.27
C HIS A 216 -15.13 10.12 -4.56
N ASN A 217 -14.56 10.72 -3.51
CA ASN A 217 -13.40 11.59 -3.62
C ASN A 217 -12.18 10.69 -3.85
N LEU A 218 -11.62 10.70 -5.04
CA LEU A 218 -10.52 9.80 -5.42
C LEU A 218 -9.23 10.11 -4.65
N GLY A 219 -9.08 11.33 -4.17
CA GLY A 219 -7.98 11.75 -3.31
C GLY A 219 -7.88 10.93 -2.01
N ASP A 220 -9.03 10.52 -1.45
CA ASP A 220 -9.09 9.77 -0.19
C ASP A 220 -8.52 8.35 -0.32
N PHE A 221 -8.41 7.82 -1.54
CA PHE A 221 -7.83 6.49 -1.82
C PHE A 221 -6.33 6.53 -2.16
N ARG A 222 -5.73 7.71 -2.14
CA ARG A 222 -4.28 7.82 -2.16
C ARG A 222 -3.74 7.40 -0.78
N PRO A 223 -2.55 6.79 -0.74
CA PRO A 223 -1.87 6.58 0.53
C PRO A 223 -1.75 7.91 1.28
N LYS A 224 -1.97 7.88 2.59
CA LYS A 224 -1.68 9.05 3.42
C LYS A 224 -0.19 9.37 3.37
N GLU A 225 0.15 10.64 3.53
CA GLU A 225 1.55 11.05 3.62
C GLU A 225 2.20 10.42 4.85
N PRO A 226 3.31 9.67 4.67
CA PRO A 226 4.03 9.08 5.78
C PRO A 226 4.62 10.15 6.71
N THR A 227 4.52 9.90 8.00
CA THR A 227 5.20 10.68 9.04
C THR A 227 6.72 10.50 8.93
N GLU A 228 7.50 11.36 9.57
CA GLU A 228 8.96 11.24 9.58
C GLU A 228 9.44 9.88 10.14
N ALA A 229 8.72 9.34 11.14
CA ALA A 229 9.01 8.02 11.67
C ALA A 229 8.76 6.93 10.62
N GLU A 230 7.63 6.98 9.89
CA GLU A 230 7.31 6.04 8.82
C GLU A 230 8.27 6.16 7.63
N VAL A 231 8.78 7.37 7.33
CA VAL A 231 9.82 7.56 6.30
C VAL A 231 11.12 6.84 6.67
N LYS A 232 11.51 6.86 7.96
CA LYS A 232 12.65 6.07 8.44
C LYS A 232 12.40 4.57 8.28
N ILE A 233 11.20 4.10 8.64
CA ILE A 233 10.79 2.70 8.44
C ILE A 233 10.81 2.31 6.94
N ILE A 234 10.36 3.18 6.04
CA ILE A 234 10.44 2.94 4.58
C ILE A 234 11.91 2.72 4.16
N LYS A 235 12.83 3.52 4.68
CA LYS A 235 14.27 3.38 4.38
C LYS A 235 14.82 2.06 4.90
N GLU A 236 14.53 1.70 6.17
CA GLU A 236 14.95 0.42 6.76
C GLU A 236 14.38 -0.78 5.99
N LEU A 237 13.09 -0.76 5.64
CA LEU A 237 12.46 -1.81 4.84
C LEU A 237 13.11 -1.94 3.47
N PHE A 238 13.50 -0.83 2.83
CA PHE A 238 14.22 -0.85 1.57
C PHE A 238 15.59 -1.52 1.72
N GLU A 239 16.39 -1.12 2.72
CA GLU A 239 17.71 -1.69 2.99
C GLU A 239 17.60 -3.20 3.22
N LYS A 240 16.70 -3.66 4.08
CA LYS A 240 16.46 -5.10 4.34
C LYS A 240 15.97 -5.85 3.10
N SER A 241 15.13 -5.23 2.29
CA SER A 241 14.67 -5.82 1.03
C SER A 241 15.80 -5.98 0.01
N VAL A 242 16.75 -5.03 -0.04
CA VAL A 242 17.95 -5.12 -0.88
C VAL A 242 18.89 -6.22 -0.38
N GLU A 243 19.01 -6.38 0.93
CA GLU A 243 19.79 -7.45 1.59
C GLU A 243 19.18 -8.84 1.37
N GLY A 244 17.93 -8.91 0.90
CA GLY A 244 17.23 -10.18 0.68
C GLY A 244 16.73 -10.83 1.97
N GLU A 245 16.60 -10.04 3.05
CA GLU A 245 16.10 -10.54 4.33
C GLU A 245 14.64 -10.96 4.26
N ALA A 246 14.18 -11.70 5.28
CA ALA A 246 12.78 -11.97 5.51
C ALA A 246 12.11 -10.76 6.18
N TYR A 247 10.83 -10.52 5.85
CA TYR A 247 10.06 -9.43 6.40
C TYR A 247 9.70 -9.69 7.86
N ASP A 248 10.06 -8.78 8.75
CA ASP A 248 9.74 -8.84 10.17
C ASP A 248 8.34 -8.25 10.44
N LEU A 249 7.35 -9.16 10.57
CA LEU A 249 5.95 -8.78 10.79
C LEU A 249 5.73 -8.15 12.17
N GLU A 250 6.50 -8.56 13.20
CA GLU A 250 6.37 -8.01 14.56
C GLU A 250 6.86 -6.57 14.62
N GLN A 251 7.96 -6.26 13.94
CA GLN A 251 8.56 -4.93 13.93
C GLN A 251 7.82 -3.95 13.03
N TYR A 252 7.47 -4.37 11.81
CA TYR A 252 6.98 -3.46 10.77
C TYR A 252 5.50 -3.58 10.45
N GLY A 253 4.84 -4.64 10.91
CA GLY A 253 3.45 -4.96 10.54
C GLY A 253 2.42 -3.89 10.91
N GLN A 254 2.72 -3.04 11.87
CA GLN A 254 1.87 -1.90 12.23
C GLN A 254 1.97 -0.72 11.24
N TYR A 255 3.07 -0.62 10.49
CA TYR A 255 3.31 0.47 9.52
C TYR A 255 2.97 0.05 8.10
N PHE A 256 3.70 -0.91 7.56
CA PHE A 256 3.53 -1.37 6.18
C PHE A 256 3.52 -2.89 6.12
N ARG A 257 2.46 -3.47 5.60
CA ARG A 257 2.27 -4.93 5.56
C ARG A 257 2.26 -5.47 4.13
N PRO A 258 2.75 -6.70 3.92
CA PRO A 258 2.47 -7.41 2.69
C PRO A 258 0.97 -7.63 2.50
N ALA A 259 0.49 -7.56 1.26
CA ALA A 259 -0.91 -7.85 0.95
C ALA A 259 -1.28 -9.28 1.36
N GLY A 260 -2.45 -9.44 1.97
CA GLY A 260 -2.96 -10.75 2.41
C GLY A 260 -2.36 -11.29 3.72
N VAL A 261 -1.45 -10.55 4.37
CA VAL A 261 -0.88 -10.94 5.67
C VAL A 261 -1.67 -10.28 6.79
N ALA A 262 -2.32 -11.09 7.62
CA ALA A 262 -2.99 -10.61 8.84
C ALA A 262 -1.94 -10.21 9.89
N TYR A 263 -2.18 -9.10 10.57
CA TYR A 263 -1.39 -8.65 11.71
C TYR A 263 -2.30 -8.51 12.92
N GLN A 264 -2.03 -9.28 13.96
CA GLN A 264 -2.61 -9.07 15.28
C GLN A 264 -1.61 -8.24 16.07
N ALA A 265 -1.96 -6.99 16.35
CA ALA A 265 -1.17 -6.19 17.28
C ALA A 265 -1.14 -6.96 18.61
N LYS A 266 0.05 -7.33 19.09
CA LYS A 266 0.19 -7.77 20.48
C LYS A 266 -0.39 -6.63 21.34
N PRO A 267 -1.25 -6.93 22.35
CA PRO A 267 -1.68 -5.90 23.27
C PRO A 267 -0.40 -5.27 23.81
N GLN A 268 -0.21 -3.98 23.57
CA GLN A 268 0.84 -3.24 24.26
C GLN A 268 0.54 -3.44 25.73
N VAL A 269 1.41 -4.17 26.41
CA VAL A 269 1.48 -4.11 27.88
C VAL A 269 1.66 -2.62 28.14
N ALA A 270 0.61 -2.00 28.65
CA ALA A 270 0.70 -0.60 29.06
C ALA A 270 1.92 -0.54 29.95
N VAL A 271 2.97 0.15 29.49
CA VAL A 271 4.07 0.52 30.36
C VAL A 271 3.38 1.26 31.47
N PRO A 272 3.41 0.80 32.72
CA PRO A 272 2.81 1.55 33.80
C PRO A 272 3.41 2.95 33.69
N THR A 273 2.58 3.92 33.40
CA THR A 273 2.94 5.32 33.51
C THR A 273 3.51 5.44 34.90
N ALA A 274 4.80 5.73 35.01
CA ALA A 274 5.43 5.94 36.29
C ALA A 274 4.58 6.98 37.00
N SER A 275 3.77 6.51 37.94
CA SER A 275 3.12 7.39 38.88
C SER A 275 4.22 8.26 39.46
N ALA A 276 4.01 9.55 39.49
CA ALA A 276 4.88 10.50 40.13
C ALA A 276 5.35 9.90 41.46
N PRO A 277 6.63 10.01 41.84
CA PRO A 277 7.15 9.38 43.04
C PRO A 277 6.30 9.85 44.22
N ALA A 278 5.59 8.92 44.83
CA ALA A 278 4.92 9.17 46.09
C ALA A 278 6.04 9.48 47.10
N ASN A 279 6.02 10.70 47.64
CA ASN A 279 6.87 11.08 48.76
C ASN A 279 6.63 10.09 49.91
N VAL A 280 7.57 9.20 50.12
CA VAL A 280 7.49 8.29 51.28
C VAL A 280 8.11 9.03 52.49
N GLU A 281 7.24 9.57 53.34
CA GLU A 281 7.64 10.10 54.65
C GLU A 281 7.92 8.94 55.59
N HIS A 282 9.10 8.86 56.15
CA HIS A 282 9.42 7.98 57.27
C HIS A 282 10.00 8.77 58.44
N THR A 283 9.70 8.28 59.63
CA THR A 283 10.07 8.91 60.89
C THR A 283 11.23 8.14 61.52
N HIS A 284 12.32 8.80 61.88
CA HIS A 284 13.39 8.19 62.67
C HIS A 284 13.10 8.28 64.16
N ASP A 285 13.69 7.39 64.95
CA ASP A 285 13.50 7.31 66.43
C ASP A 285 13.87 8.61 67.19
N ASN A 286 14.47 9.60 66.52
CA ASN A 286 14.77 10.90 67.07
C ASN A 286 13.75 12.00 66.73
N GLY A 287 12.60 11.65 66.11
CA GLY A 287 11.53 12.57 65.84
C GLY A 287 11.69 13.52 64.67
N THR A 288 12.75 13.36 63.83
CA THR A 288 12.99 14.22 62.67
C THR A 288 12.42 13.58 61.39
N LYS A 289 11.61 14.32 60.65
CA LYS A 289 11.04 13.94 59.36
C LYS A 289 11.80 14.64 58.25
N HIS A 290 12.19 13.88 57.19
CA HIS A 290 12.68 14.44 55.92
C HIS A 290 12.39 13.50 54.75
N SER A 291 12.35 14.08 53.53
CA SER A 291 12.11 13.38 52.28
C SER A 291 13.39 13.33 51.44
N HIS A 292 13.67 12.22 50.77
CA HIS A 292 14.78 12.06 49.82
C HIS A 292 14.27 11.73 48.43
N GLU A 293 14.77 12.46 47.43
CA GLU A 293 14.78 12.00 46.02
C GLU A 293 16.00 11.09 45.87
N GLY A 294 15.75 9.79 45.85
CA GLY A 294 16.83 8.78 45.76
C GLY A 294 16.81 8.08 44.41
N GLY A 295 17.83 8.33 43.60
CA GLY A 295 18.15 7.49 42.45
C GLY A 295 19.04 6.30 42.90
N ASP A 296 18.54 5.08 42.68
CA ASP A 296 19.35 3.86 42.80
C ASP A 296 20.13 3.60 41.51
N GLN A 297 21.43 3.41 41.65
CA GLN A 297 22.30 2.95 40.56
C GLN A 297 22.29 1.41 40.49
N PRO A 298 22.14 0.84 39.25
CA PRO A 298 22.18 -0.61 39.10
C PRO A 298 23.62 -1.16 39.05
N HIS A 299 23.85 -2.20 39.78
CA HIS A 299 25.08 -3.03 39.68
C HIS A 299 24.97 -4.00 38.51
N THR A 300 26.02 -4.05 37.69
CA THR A 300 26.19 -4.99 36.58
C THR A 300 26.67 -6.35 37.09
N HIS A 301 25.95 -7.41 36.72
CA HIS A 301 26.47 -8.78 36.75
C HIS A 301 26.67 -9.25 35.30
N GLU A 302 27.90 -9.61 35.01
CA GLU A 302 28.37 -10.27 33.81
C GLU A 302 27.87 -11.72 33.78
N ALA A 303 27.17 -12.14 32.73
CA ALA A 303 26.80 -13.54 32.51
C ALA A 303 27.28 -14.00 31.13
N GLU A 304 27.95 -15.16 31.17
CA GLU A 304 28.62 -15.83 30.06
C GLU A 304 27.76 -16.15 28.85
N LYS A 305 28.41 -16.09 27.66
CA LYS A 305 27.88 -16.51 26.36
C LYS A 305 27.80 -18.02 26.23
N PRO A 306 26.75 -18.58 25.65
CA PRO A 306 26.81 -19.89 25.01
C PRO A 306 27.24 -19.79 23.57
N GLN A 307 28.17 -20.61 23.18
CA GLN A 307 28.75 -20.80 21.87
C GLN A 307 27.75 -21.51 20.93
N ALA A 308 27.51 -20.97 19.78
CA ALA A 308 26.65 -21.59 18.73
C ALA A 308 27.51 -22.41 17.77
N ALA A 309 27.06 -23.63 17.48
CA ALA A 309 27.63 -24.54 16.49
C ALA A 309 27.24 -24.12 15.03
N PRO A 310 28.06 -24.45 14.03
CA PRO A 310 27.89 -23.94 12.68
C PRO A 310 26.86 -24.73 11.88
N ALA A 311 25.92 -24.00 11.23
CA ALA A 311 25.02 -24.53 10.22
C ALA A 311 25.64 -24.43 8.83
N THR A 312 25.60 -25.50 8.10
CA THR A 312 26.10 -25.70 6.73
C THR A 312 25.39 -24.81 5.72
N ALA A 313 26.17 -24.08 4.93
CA ALA A 313 25.70 -23.19 3.87
C ALA A 313 25.39 -23.97 2.58
N ALA A 314 24.25 -23.67 1.97
CA ALA A 314 23.95 -23.98 0.57
C ALA A 314 24.53 -22.87 -0.34
N PRO A 315 24.89 -23.14 -1.62
CA PRO A 315 25.66 -22.21 -2.45
C PRO A 315 24.83 -21.00 -2.84
N ALA A 316 25.24 -19.85 -2.35
CA ALA A 316 24.71 -18.55 -2.75
C ALA A 316 25.29 -18.15 -4.10
N GLY A 317 24.43 -18.11 -5.15
CA GLY A 317 24.79 -17.64 -6.45
C GLY A 317 25.08 -16.14 -6.51
N ASP A 318 25.52 -15.67 -7.66
CA ASP A 318 25.97 -14.32 -8.05
C ASP A 318 25.13 -13.13 -7.52
N SER A 319 23.87 -13.37 -7.13
CA SER A 319 22.98 -12.37 -6.56
C SER A 319 23.36 -11.89 -5.15
N ALA A 320 23.97 -12.75 -4.31
CA ALA A 320 24.39 -12.37 -2.97
C ALA A 320 25.63 -11.45 -2.99
N LYS A 321 26.58 -11.70 -3.89
CA LYS A 321 27.75 -10.81 -4.08
C LYS A 321 27.34 -9.43 -4.56
N ARG A 322 26.37 -9.35 -5.46
CA ARG A 322 25.83 -8.07 -5.96
C ARG A 322 25.11 -7.28 -4.86
N ALA A 323 24.38 -7.97 -3.97
CA ALA A 323 23.73 -7.31 -2.82
C ALA A 323 24.77 -6.74 -1.84
N GLU A 324 25.86 -7.45 -1.56
CA GLU A 324 26.93 -6.95 -0.69
C GLU A 324 27.66 -5.73 -1.29
N ASP A 325 27.90 -5.71 -2.60
CA ASP A 325 28.52 -4.56 -3.27
C ASP A 325 27.61 -3.32 -3.25
N ILE A 326 26.29 -3.50 -3.37
CA ILE A 326 25.29 -2.43 -3.22
C ILE A 326 25.32 -1.89 -1.80
N LEU A 327 25.38 -2.75 -0.79
CA LEU A 327 25.42 -2.34 0.61
C LEU A 327 26.70 -1.60 0.97
N LYS A 328 27.84 -2.05 0.47
CA LYS A 328 29.10 -1.29 0.61
C LYS A 328 28.98 0.11 0.01
N LEU A 329 28.34 0.23 -1.16
CA LEU A 329 28.10 1.51 -1.82
C LEU A 329 27.16 2.42 -0.99
N ILE A 330 26.09 1.88 -0.42
CA ILE A 330 25.15 2.60 0.45
C ILE A 330 25.86 3.07 1.72
N ARG A 331 26.58 2.18 2.41
CA ARG A 331 27.33 2.50 3.65
C ARG A 331 28.44 3.52 3.43
N SER A 332 29.14 3.45 2.29
CA SER A 332 30.20 4.42 1.95
C SER A 332 29.68 5.84 1.70
N ARG A 333 28.41 5.98 1.32
CA ARG A 333 27.76 7.28 1.13
C ARG A 333 27.16 7.87 2.40
N GLN A 334 26.83 7.03 3.38
CA GLN A 334 26.32 7.48 4.69
C GLN A 334 27.44 7.95 5.62
N ALA A 335 28.71 7.61 5.30
CA ALA A 335 29.90 8.00 6.07
C ALA A 335 30.55 9.31 5.59
N LYS A 336 29.97 10.00 4.63
CA LYS A 336 30.31 11.37 4.16
C LYS A 336 29.17 12.33 4.44
#